data_17a0785520e54f711793c4cf8793d0eb
#
_entry.id   17a0785520e54f711793c4cf8793d0eb
#
_cell.length_a   1.000
_cell.length_b   1.000
_cell.length_c   1.000
_cell.angle_alpha   90.00
_cell.angle_beta   90.00
_cell.angle_gamma   90.00
#
_symmetry.space_group_name_H-M   'P 1'
#
loop_
_entity.id
_entity.type
_entity.pdbx_description
1 polymer ?
#
loop_
_entity_poly.entity_id
_entity_poly.type
_entity_poly.pdbx_seq_one_letter_code
_entity_poly.pdbx_strand_id
1 'polypeptide(L)'
;MLFARYAYGPNRFGYCGPDDADELLEAGAAGQDRVLRALARRFEGAYPYLELIARSAGLPDPLDRRVVEAYWLGSPLLEQVGPAAFGASIDERFRSRVRPADWRWLAAKPLDGARPVHAFHVLDVFPRVGLIRGGEVSGILEVIDSCRVRWGRVLERIGDQLVVSATRLELVDGRLRHSATGIERVQAWRDATGFIDAPEAGDIVSIHWSWACDRLDGRQLANLVSWTDRQLAVANQTI
;
A
#
# COMPACT_ATOMS: atom_id res chain seq x y z
N MET A 1 15.23 5.46 -3.68
CA MET A 1 14.47 4.38 -4.36
C MET A 1 12.99 4.50 -4.04
N LEU A 2 12.08 4.24 -5.03
CA LEU A 2 10.62 4.40 -4.87
C LEU A 2 10.04 3.54 -3.73
N PHE A 3 10.58 2.34 -3.48
CA PHE A 3 10.10 1.46 -2.42
C PHE A 3 10.12 2.12 -1.04
N ALA A 4 11.20 2.80 -0.67
CA ALA A 4 11.34 3.45 0.64
C ALA A 4 10.25 4.49 0.91
N ARG A 5 9.84 5.25 -0.11
CA ARG A 5 8.80 6.29 0.00
C ARG A 5 7.50 5.75 0.58
N TYR A 6 7.09 4.57 0.12
CA TYR A 6 5.84 3.93 0.56
C TYR A 6 6.02 3.06 1.80
N ALA A 7 7.17 2.42 1.94
CA ALA A 7 7.45 1.51 3.05
C ALA A 7 7.67 2.23 4.39
N TYR A 8 8.18 3.45 4.38
CA TYR A 8 8.53 4.20 5.58
C TYR A 8 7.33 4.50 6.49
N GLY A 9 6.20 4.93 5.93
CA GLY A 9 5.02 5.30 6.71
C GLY A 9 4.59 4.22 7.73
N PRO A 10 4.27 2.99 7.31
CA PRO A 10 3.95 1.90 8.22
C PRO A 10 5.14 1.40 9.04
N ASN A 11 6.37 1.44 8.48
CA ASN A 11 7.55 0.94 9.15
C ASN A 11 7.88 1.72 10.42
N ARG A 12 7.77 3.05 10.41
CA ARG A 12 8.01 3.89 11.59
C ARG A 12 7.08 3.62 12.77
N PHE A 13 5.97 2.92 12.55
CA PHE A 13 5.02 2.51 13.59
C PHE A 13 5.11 1.01 13.91
N GLY A 14 6.08 0.29 13.35
CA GLY A 14 6.26 -1.14 13.58
C GLY A 14 5.22 -2.05 12.91
N TYR A 15 4.42 -1.54 11.95
CA TYR A 15 3.39 -2.34 11.28
C TYR A 15 3.91 -3.18 10.12
N CYS A 16 5.02 -2.79 9.50
CA CYS A 16 5.54 -3.49 8.32
C CYS A 16 7.05 -3.36 8.22
N GLY A 17 7.74 -4.44 7.92
CA GLY A 17 9.18 -4.49 7.72
C GLY A 17 10.00 -4.59 9.02
N PRO A 18 11.32 -4.41 8.92
CA PRO A 18 12.23 -4.46 10.06
C PRO A 18 12.19 -3.17 10.89
N ASP A 19 12.73 -3.22 12.12
CA ASP A 19 12.81 -2.07 13.04
C ASP A 19 13.94 -1.08 12.65
N ASP A 20 13.97 -0.66 11.38
CA ASP A 20 15.04 0.17 10.81
C ASP A 20 14.46 1.41 10.07
N ALA A 21 13.42 2.03 10.65
CA ALA A 21 12.72 3.15 10.01
C ALA A 21 13.63 4.35 9.74
N ASP A 22 14.53 4.67 10.66
CA ASP A 22 15.45 5.80 10.51
C ASP A 22 16.44 5.55 9.38
N GLU A 23 17.03 4.34 9.31
CA GLU A 23 17.90 3.96 8.21
C GLU A 23 17.17 3.98 6.86
N LEU A 24 15.90 3.55 6.84
CA LEU A 24 15.07 3.59 5.63
C LEU A 24 14.83 5.03 5.13
N LEU A 25 14.60 5.97 6.04
CA LEU A 25 14.40 7.38 5.71
C LEU A 25 15.72 8.01 5.23
N GLU A 26 16.79 7.86 5.98
CA GLU A 26 18.09 8.45 5.68
C GLU A 26 18.66 7.90 4.36
N ALA A 27 18.69 6.58 4.21
CA ALA A 27 19.15 5.93 2.99
C ALA A 27 18.28 6.29 1.78
N GLY A 28 16.97 6.44 2.01
CA GLY A 28 16.01 6.83 0.97
C GLY A 28 16.20 8.26 0.49
N ALA A 29 16.40 9.19 1.40
CA ALA A 29 16.68 10.59 1.08
C ALA A 29 18.06 10.76 0.42
N ALA A 30 19.07 10.03 0.90
CA ALA A 30 20.44 10.06 0.36
C ALA A 30 20.62 9.24 -0.94
N GLY A 31 19.58 8.51 -1.41
CA GLY A 31 19.66 7.69 -2.62
C GLY A 31 20.60 6.49 -2.52
N GLN A 32 20.80 5.93 -1.31
CA GLN A 32 21.73 4.81 -1.04
C GLN A 32 21.13 3.47 -1.51
N ASP A 33 21.15 3.21 -2.81
CA ASP A 33 20.47 2.08 -3.44
C ASP A 33 20.83 0.71 -2.83
N ARG A 34 22.10 0.48 -2.50
CA ARG A 34 22.53 -0.80 -1.90
C ARG A 34 21.88 -1.08 -0.54
N VAL A 35 21.81 -0.07 0.32
CA VAL A 35 21.17 -0.16 1.65
C VAL A 35 19.68 -0.40 1.48
N LEU A 36 19.03 0.39 0.64
CA LEU A 36 17.60 0.27 0.37
C LEU A 36 17.19 -1.09 -0.21
N ARG A 37 18.03 -1.70 -1.05
CA ARG A 37 17.81 -3.05 -1.56
C ARG A 37 17.91 -4.11 -0.48
N ALA A 38 18.84 -3.96 0.45
CA ALA A 38 18.97 -4.87 1.60
C ALA A 38 17.75 -4.76 2.53
N LEU A 39 17.33 -3.54 2.85
CA LEU A 39 16.16 -3.29 3.69
C LEU A 39 14.88 -3.79 3.02
N ALA A 40 14.65 -3.51 1.73
CA ALA A 40 13.45 -3.90 1.01
C ALA A 40 13.19 -5.41 1.06
N ARG A 41 14.24 -6.25 0.97
CA ARG A 41 14.12 -7.72 1.05
C ARG A 41 13.59 -8.22 2.40
N ARG A 42 13.72 -7.43 3.45
CA ARG A 42 13.23 -7.76 4.80
C ARG A 42 11.75 -7.43 5.01
N PHE A 43 11.10 -6.81 4.02
CA PHE A 43 9.66 -6.56 4.04
C PHE A 43 8.89 -7.79 3.56
N GLU A 44 8.74 -8.80 4.42
CA GLU A 44 8.09 -10.09 4.12
C GLU A 44 6.64 -9.94 3.61
N GLY A 45 5.95 -8.87 4.01
CA GLY A 45 4.60 -8.55 3.54
C GLY A 45 4.56 -8.06 2.09
N ALA A 46 5.58 -7.33 1.63
CA ALA A 46 5.62 -6.65 0.34
C ALA A 46 6.54 -7.33 -0.69
N TYR A 47 7.75 -7.69 -0.29
CA TYR A 47 8.79 -8.14 -1.23
C TYR A 47 8.38 -9.33 -2.10
N PRO A 48 7.71 -10.39 -1.59
CA PRO A 48 7.27 -11.51 -2.42
C PRO A 48 6.25 -11.14 -3.51
N TYR A 49 5.46 -10.08 -3.32
CA TYR A 49 4.61 -9.56 -4.39
C TYR A 49 5.42 -8.91 -5.50
N LEU A 50 6.49 -8.17 -5.14
CA LEU A 50 7.39 -7.58 -6.12
C LEU A 50 8.08 -8.67 -6.95
N GLU A 51 8.53 -9.76 -6.33
CA GLU A 51 9.11 -10.91 -7.03
C GLU A 51 8.11 -11.56 -7.99
N LEU A 52 6.86 -11.75 -7.56
CA LEU A 52 5.80 -12.30 -8.40
C LEU A 52 5.52 -11.41 -9.61
N ILE A 53 5.37 -10.09 -9.40
CA ILE A 53 5.10 -9.14 -10.47
C ILE A 53 6.28 -9.11 -11.45
N ALA A 54 7.51 -8.99 -10.95
CA ALA A 54 8.71 -8.96 -11.76
C ALA A 54 8.83 -10.21 -12.65
N ARG A 55 8.71 -11.39 -12.04
CA ARG A 55 8.76 -12.67 -12.74
C ARG A 55 7.68 -12.79 -13.82
N SER A 56 6.43 -12.40 -13.50
CA SER A 56 5.33 -12.48 -14.46
C SER A 56 5.49 -11.50 -15.63
N ALA A 57 6.17 -10.38 -15.40
CA ALA A 57 6.44 -9.35 -16.40
C ALA A 57 7.78 -9.56 -17.14
N GLY A 58 8.52 -10.65 -16.87
CA GLY A 58 9.83 -10.89 -17.47
C GLY A 58 10.90 -9.86 -17.07
N LEU A 59 10.73 -9.22 -15.90
CA LEU A 59 11.67 -8.23 -15.40
C LEU A 59 12.64 -8.89 -14.41
N PRO A 60 13.96 -8.67 -14.54
CA PRO A 60 14.95 -9.36 -13.71
C PRO A 60 15.05 -8.82 -12.28
N ASP A 61 14.57 -7.60 -12.04
CA ASP A 61 14.71 -6.91 -10.76
C ASP A 61 13.34 -6.67 -10.09
N PRO A 62 13.05 -7.30 -8.95
CA PRO A 62 11.85 -7.02 -8.17
C PRO A 62 11.73 -5.55 -7.71
N LEU A 63 12.86 -4.84 -7.62
CA LEU A 63 12.89 -3.43 -7.25
C LEU A 63 12.98 -2.48 -8.46
N ASP A 64 12.75 -2.98 -9.67
CA ASP A 64 12.51 -2.12 -10.84
C ASP A 64 11.38 -1.14 -10.54
N ARG A 65 11.56 0.13 -10.90
CA ARG A 65 10.58 1.18 -10.61
C ARG A 65 9.17 0.82 -11.09
N ARG A 66 9.04 0.17 -12.24
CA ARG A 66 7.74 -0.25 -12.80
C ARG A 66 7.04 -1.29 -11.93
N VAL A 67 7.81 -2.24 -11.36
CA VAL A 67 7.32 -3.28 -10.44
C VAL A 67 6.87 -2.65 -9.13
N VAL A 68 7.70 -1.79 -8.55
CA VAL A 68 7.40 -1.10 -7.30
C VAL A 68 6.19 -0.18 -7.45
N GLU A 69 6.10 0.59 -8.55
CA GLU A 69 4.93 1.41 -8.85
C GLU A 69 3.66 0.56 -9.02
N ALA A 70 3.75 -0.56 -9.74
CA ALA A 70 2.62 -1.47 -9.92
C ALA A 70 2.10 -2.01 -8.58
N TYR A 71 2.99 -2.39 -7.68
CA TYR A 71 2.59 -2.89 -6.36
C TYR A 71 1.91 -1.82 -5.50
N TRP A 72 2.48 -0.61 -5.40
CA TRP A 72 1.96 0.42 -4.50
C TRP A 72 0.78 1.21 -5.08
N LEU A 73 0.83 1.55 -6.35
CA LEU A 73 -0.16 2.41 -7.02
C LEU A 73 -1.06 1.66 -7.99
N GLY A 74 -0.65 0.46 -8.39
CA GLY A 74 -1.28 -0.23 -9.51
C GLY A 74 -0.75 0.25 -10.86
N SER A 75 -0.80 -0.63 -11.84
CA SER A 75 -0.54 -0.34 -13.25
C SER A 75 -1.03 -1.51 -14.13
N PRO A 76 -1.10 -1.35 -15.46
CA PRO A 76 -1.41 -2.45 -16.37
C PRO A 76 -0.45 -3.65 -16.26
N LEU A 77 0.74 -3.48 -15.68
CA LEU A 77 1.71 -4.56 -15.44
C LEU A 77 1.11 -5.69 -14.58
N LEU A 78 0.19 -5.37 -13.68
CA LEU A 78 -0.48 -6.35 -12.82
C LEU A 78 -1.35 -7.34 -13.58
N GLU A 79 -1.82 -6.99 -14.78
CA GLU A 79 -2.61 -7.91 -15.62
C GLU A 79 -1.76 -9.05 -16.20
N GLN A 80 -0.44 -8.93 -16.21
CA GLN A 80 0.47 -10.00 -16.62
C GLN A 80 0.59 -11.11 -15.54
N VAL A 81 0.12 -10.84 -14.31
CA VAL A 81 0.08 -11.86 -13.25
C VAL A 81 -1.19 -12.66 -13.38
N GLY A 82 -1.08 -13.86 -13.94
CA GLY A 82 -2.21 -14.76 -14.09
C GLY A 82 -2.80 -15.25 -12.74
N PRO A 83 -4.12 -15.53 -12.69
CA PRO A 83 -4.79 -15.97 -11.46
C PRO A 83 -4.15 -17.20 -10.81
N ALA A 84 -3.68 -18.18 -11.61
CA ALA A 84 -3.03 -19.38 -11.10
C ALA A 84 -1.71 -19.08 -10.38
N ALA A 85 -0.85 -18.25 -10.97
CA ALA A 85 0.42 -17.85 -10.36
C ALA A 85 0.18 -17.04 -9.07
N PHE A 86 -0.81 -16.16 -9.09
CA PHE A 86 -1.19 -15.39 -7.91
C PHE A 86 -1.79 -16.29 -6.82
N GLY A 87 -2.68 -17.21 -7.17
CA GLY A 87 -3.25 -18.18 -6.24
C GLY A 87 -2.19 -19.05 -5.57
N ALA A 88 -1.22 -19.56 -6.34
CA ALA A 88 -0.08 -20.32 -5.79
C ALA A 88 0.72 -19.51 -4.77
N SER A 89 1.01 -18.22 -5.07
CA SER A 89 1.72 -17.33 -4.15
C SER A 89 0.92 -17.07 -2.86
N ILE A 90 -0.40 -16.94 -2.95
CA ILE A 90 -1.28 -16.79 -1.78
C ILE A 90 -1.26 -18.08 -0.94
N ASP A 91 -1.39 -19.25 -1.59
CA ASP A 91 -1.38 -20.55 -0.92
C ASP A 91 -0.09 -20.76 -0.14
N GLU A 92 1.05 -20.59 -0.78
CA GLU A 92 2.37 -20.76 -0.17
C GLU A 92 2.56 -19.88 1.06
N ARG A 93 2.12 -18.63 1.00
CA ARG A 93 2.43 -17.62 2.03
C ARG A 93 1.43 -17.58 3.17
N PHE A 94 0.16 -17.85 2.91
CA PHE A 94 -0.91 -17.52 3.84
C PHE A 94 -1.75 -18.70 4.30
N ARG A 95 -1.73 -19.85 3.62
CA ARG A 95 -2.58 -20.99 3.96
C ARG A 95 -2.43 -21.43 5.42
N SER A 96 -1.21 -21.49 5.94
CA SER A 96 -0.94 -21.88 7.32
C SER A 96 -1.23 -20.78 8.35
N ARG A 97 -1.44 -19.54 7.90
CA ARG A 97 -1.65 -18.35 8.76
C ARG A 97 -3.12 -17.94 8.84
N VAL A 98 -3.95 -18.41 7.89
CA VAL A 98 -5.36 -18.06 7.79
C VAL A 98 -6.20 -19.18 8.37
N ARG A 99 -7.25 -18.84 9.12
CA ARG A 99 -8.19 -19.85 9.66
C ARG A 99 -8.85 -20.63 8.51
N PRO A 100 -9.08 -21.95 8.64
CA PRO A 100 -9.69 -22.76 7.59
C PRO A 100 -11.04 -22.21 7.06
N ALA A 101 -11.84 -21.59 7.93
CA ALA A 101 -13.11 -20.98 7.55
C ALA A 101 -12.92 -19.77 6.60
N ASP A 102 -11.84 -19.00 6.80
CA ASP A 102 -11.53 -17.80 6.01
C ASP A 102 -10.72 -18.13 4.76
N TRP A 103 -10.03 -19.29 4.78
CA TRP A 103 -9.14 -19.71 3.68
C TRP A 103 -9.87 -19.82 2.34
N ARG A 104 -11.05 -20.44 2.31
CA ARG A 104 -11.83 -20.61 1.08
C ARG A 104 -12.11 -19.27 0.38
N TRP A 105 -12.34 -18.21 1.15
CA TRP A 105 -12.59 -16.87 0.64
C TRP A 105 -11.33 -16.23 0.07
N LEU A 106 -10.20 -16.35 0.77
CA LEU A 106 -8.94 -15.80 0.30
C LEU A 106 -8.43 -16.54 -0.95
N ALA A 107 -8.57 -17.87 -1.00
CA ALA A 107 -8.14 -18.67 -2.11
C ALA A 107 -8.92 -18.41 -3.41
N ALA A 108 -10.18 -17.96 -3.32
CA ALA A 108 -10.99 -17.61 -4.48
C ALA A 108 -10.64 -16.25 -5.10
N LYS A 109 -10.09 -15.32 -4.33
CA LYS A 109 -9.87 -13.92 -4.75
C LYS A 109 -9.12 -13.72 -6.07
N PRO A 110 -8.09 -14.52 -6.44
CA PRO A 110 -7.45 -14.38 -7.75
C PRO A 110 -8.40 -14.60 -8.93
N LEU A 111 -9.36 -15.53 -8.80
CA LEU A 111 -10.38 -15.78 -9.80
C LEU A 111 -11.45 -14.70 -9.82
N ASP A 112 -11.75 -14.10 -8.68
CA ASP A 112 -12.69 -12.99 -8.53
C ASP A 112 -12.12 -11.63 -9.01
N GLY A 113 -10.91 -11.64 -9.56
CA GLY A 113 -10.29 -10.46 -10.16
C GLY A 113 -9.27 -9.73 -9.29
N ALA A 114 -8.92 -10.26 -8.11
CA ALA A 114 -7.82 -9.73 -7.32
C ALA A 114 -6.49 -9.79 -8.08
N ARG A 115 -5.62 -8.84 -7.79
CA ARG A 115 -4.25 -8.77 -8.33
C ARG A 115 -3.26 -8.47 -7.20
N PRO A 116 -1.97 -8.76 -7.38
CA PRO A 116 -0.93 -8.57 -6.36
C PRO A 116 -0.57 -7.08 -6.18
N VAL A 117 -1.55 -6.26 -5.86
CA VAL A 117 -1.40 -4.85 -5.52
C VAL A 117 -1.50 -4.67 -4.00
N HIS A 118 -0.87 -3.63 -3.47
CA HIS A 118 -0.88 -3.37 -2.02
C HIS A 118 -2.30 -3.29 -1.43
N ALA A 119 -3.24 -2.67 -2.15
CA ALA A 119 -4.64 -2.59 -1.73
C ALA A 119 -5.26 -3.99 -1.49
N PHE A 120 -4.94 -5.01 -2.30
CA PHE A 120 -5.37 -6.39 -2.04
C PHE A 120 -4.82 -6.91 -0.71
N HIS A 121 -3.53 -6.71 -0.45
CA HIS A 121 -2.92 -7.15 0.80
C HIS A 121 -3.62 -6.54 2.02
N VAL A 122 -3.93 -5.25 1.95
CA VAL A 122 -4.57 -4.50 3.04
C VAL A 122 -6.03 -4.89 3.22
N LEU A 123 -6.79 -5.04 2.14
CA LEU A 123 -8.24 -5.24 2.20
C LEU A 123 -8.65 -6.71 2.40
N ASP A 124 -7.87 -7.65 1.86
CA ASP A 124 -8.22 -9.07 1.88
C ASP A 124 -7.32 -9.93 2.76
N VAL A 125 -5.99 -9.72 2.74
CA VAL A 125 -5.04 -10.56 3.48
C VAL A 125 -4.93 -10.12 4.93
N PHE A 126 -4.62 -8.85 5.16
CA PHE A 126 -4.35 -8.30 6.49
C PHE A 126 -5.46 -8.60 7.53
N PRO A 127 -6.76 -8.44 7.23
CA PRO A 127 -7.83 -8.77 8.16
C PRO A 127 -7.90 -10.26 8.53
N ARG A 128 -7.43 -11.15 7.65
CA ARG A 128 -7.56 -12.62 7.79
C ARG A 128 -6.34 -13.31 8.41
N VAL A 129 -5.16 -12.71 8.32
CA VAL A 129 -3.94 -13.29 8.93
C VAL A 129 -3.84 -13.04 10.45
N GLY A 130 -4.87 -12.46 11.06
CA GLY A 130 -4.97 -12.29 12.51
C GLY A 130 -4.13 -11.17 13.10
N LEU A 131 -3.64 -10.25 12.28
CA LEU A 131 -2.95 -9.04 12.73
C LEU A 131 -3.89 -8.08 13.49
N ILE A 132 -5.21 -8.27 13.35
CA ILE A 132 -6.25 -7.52 14.04
C ILE A 132 -6.97 -8.47 15.00
N ARG A 133 -6.27 -8.95 16.02
CA ARG A 133 -6.89 -9.75 17.08
C ARG A 133 -7.38 -8.84 18.21
N GLY A 134 -8.71 -8.75 18.36
CA GLY A 134 -9.33 -8.22 19.59
C GLY A 134 -9.59 -6.72 19.60
N GLY A 135 -9.55 -6.01 18.48
CA GLY A 135 -9.95 -4.61 18.37
C GLY A 135 -11.45 -4.45 18.09
N GLU A 136 -12.04 -3.34 18.51
CA GLU A 136 -13.37 -2.93 18.04
C GLU A 136 -13.36 -2.71 16.54
N VAL A 137 -14.48 -2.92 15.86
CA VAL A 137 -14.60 -2.80 14.40
C VAL A 137 -14.16 -1.43 13.88
N SER A 138 -14.41 -0.36 14.66
CA SER A 138 -13.97 1.00 14.34
C SER A 138 -12.45 1.12 14.27
N GLY A 139 -11.71 0.56 15.21
CA GLY A 139 -10.25 0.56 15.22
C GLY A 139 -9.64 -0.26 14.08
N ILE A 140 -10.31 -1.35 13.69
CA ILE A 140 -9.89 -2.18 12.54
C ILE A 140 -9.97 -1.39 11.23
N LEU A 141 -11.07 -0.69 11.01
CA LEU A 141 -11.27 0.11 9.80
C LEU A 141 -10.24 1.24 9.69
N GLU A 142 -9.92 1.90 10.83
CA GLU A 142 -8.91 2.95 10.85
C GLU A 142 -7.53 2.43 10.47
N VAL A 143 -7.14 1.25 10.96
CA VAL A 143 -5.88 0.58 10.61
C VAL A 143 -5.85 0.23 9.12
N ILE A 144 -6.92 -0.37 8.59
CA ILE A 144 -7.05 -0.71 7.16
C ILE A 144 -6.94 0.55 6.30
N ASP A 145 -7.68 1.62 6.66
CA ASP A 145 -7.66 2.87 5.92
C ASP A 145 -6.28 3.56 5.97
N SER A 146 -5.61 3.52 7.11
CA SER A 146 -4.25 4.06 7.26
C SER A 146 -3.22 3.25 6.46
N CYS A 147 -3.39 1.92 6.40
CA CYS A 147 -2.46 1.02 5.73
C CYS A 147 -2.62 1.00 4.20
N ARG A 148 -3.81 1.30 3.65
CA ARG A 148 -3.93 1.43 2.20
C ARG A 148 -3.24 2.72 1.72
N VAL A 149 -2.61 2.68 0.56
CA VAL A 149 -2.13 3.92 -0.08
C VAL A 149 -3.34 4.72 -0.54
N ARG A 150 -3.44 5.96 -0.03
CA ARG A 150 -4.49 6.93 -0.35
C ARG A 150 -3.91 8.07 -1.19
N TRP A 151 -4.76 8.98 -1.61
CA TRP A 151 -4.36 10.22 -2.27
C TRP A 151 -5.07 11.41 -1.64
N GLY A 152 -4.41 12.57 -1.69
CA GLY A 152 -4.98 13.82 -1.21
C GLY A 152 -4.49 15.00 -2.05
N ARG A 153 -5.36 16.00 -2.20
CA ARG A 153 -5.00 17.27 -2.82
C ARG A 153 -4.38 18.16 -1.75
N VAL A 154 -3.20 18.67 -2.01
CA VAL A 154 -2.52 19.63 -1.14
C VAL A 154 -3.30 20.94 -1.13
N LEU A 155 -3.58 21.45 0.05
CA LEU A 155 -4.20 22.76 0.29
C LEU A 155 -3.15 23.79 0.71
N GLU A 156 -2.28 23.41 1.66
CA GLU A 156 -1.20 24.24 2.14
C GLU A 156 -0.08 23.40 2.80
N ARG A 157 1.07 24.02 3.03
CA ARG A 157 2.17 23.46 3.81
C ARG A 157 2.29 24.20 5.15
N ILE A 158 2.43 23.46 6.24
CA ILE A 158 2.68 24.00 7.59
C ILE A 158 3.89 23.28 8.19
N GLY A 159 5.05 23.92 8.15
CA GLY A 159 6.31 23.31 8.59
C GLY A 159 6.64 22.05 7.80
N ASP A 160 6.77 20.92 8.51
CA ASP A 160 7.04 19.59 7.95
C ASP A 160 5.78 18.82 7.57
N GLN A 161 4.61 19.44 7.63
CA GLN A 161 3.32 18.83 7.33
C GLN A 161 2.66 19.48 6.11
N LEU A 162 1.81 18.69 5.46
CA LEU A 162 0.87 19.15 4.45
C LEU A 162 -0.54 19.06 5.01
N VAL A 163 -1.34 20.09 4.79
CA VAL A 163 -2.81 20.02 4.92
C VAL A 163 -3.35 19.55 3.60
N VAL A 164 -4.11 18.47 3.62
CA VAL A 164 -4.64 17.83 2.40
C VAL A 164 -6.13 17.61 2.49
N SER A 165 -6.79 17.67 1.34
CA SER A 165 -8.17 17.24 1.15
C SER A 165 -8.16 15.81 0.62
N ALA A 166 -8.65 14.84 1.39
CA ALA A 166 -8.59 13.42 1.08
C ALA A 166 -9.88 12.69 1.47
N THR A 167 -10.08 11.48 0.93
CA THR A 167 -11.18 10.59 1.31
C THR A 167 -10.64 9.41 2.13
N ARG A 168 -11.42 8.99 3.11
CA ARG A 168 -11.15 7.80 3.92
C ARG A 168 -12.07 6.65 3.50
N LEU A 169 -11.91 5.48 4.11
CA LEU A 169 -12.88 4.40 4.02
C LEU A 169 -13.91 4.54 5.13
N GLU A 170 -15.14 4.19 4.78
CA GLU A 170 -16.23 3.98 5.72
C GLU A 170 -16.90 2.64 5.46
N LEU A 171 -17.48 2.05 6.49
CA LEU A 171 -18.30 0.84 6.40
C LEU A 171 -19.76 1.24 6.49
N VAL A 172 -20.51 1.06 5.41
CA VAL A 172 -21.93 1.36 5.35
C VAL A 172 -22.68 0.17 4.78
N ASP A 173 -23.70 -0.27 5.49
CA ASP A 173 -24.52 -1.44 5.13
C ASP A 173 -23.68 -2.70 4.84
N GLY A 174 -22.63 -2.92 5.63
CA GLY A 174 -21.71 -4.05 5.47
C GLY A 174 -20.77 -3.95 4.27
N ARG A 175 -20.60 -2.76 3.67
CA ARG A 175 -19.71 -2.54 2.52
C ARG A 175 -18.72 -1.42 2.78
N LEU A 176 -17.47 -1.65 2.40
CA LEU A 176 -16.44 -0.62 2.38
C LEU A 176 -16.66 0.29 1.19
N ARG A 177 -16.61 1.59 1.43
CA ARG A 177 -16.69 2.62 0.39
C ARG A 177 -15.87 3.85 0.77
N HIS A 178 -15.62 4.73 -0.19
CA HIS A 178 -15.00 6.02 0.09
C HIS A 178 -15.98 6.92 0.85
N SER A 179 -15.50 7.55 1.92
CA SER A 179 -16.23 8.56 2.67
C SER A 179 -16.36 9.87 1.88
N ALA A 180 -17.12 10.82 2.42
CA ALA A 180 -17.00 12.20 1.98
C ALA A 180 -15.57 12.73 2.18
N THR A 181 -15.18 13.68 1.33
CA THR A 181 -13.87 14.32 1.41
C THR A 181 -13.73 15.12 2.71
N GLY A 182 -12.64 14.90 3.42
CA GLY A 182 -12.26 15.61 4.64
C GLY A 182 -10.93 16.30 4.53
N ILE A 183 -10.62 17.16 5.51
CA ILE A 183 -9.32 17.83 5.62
C ILE A 183 -8.51 17.12 6.70
N GLU A 184 -7.25 16.78 6.40
CA GLU A 184 -6.35 16.16 7.35
C GLU A 184 -4.92 16.70 7.20
N ARG A 185 -4.09 16.47 8.23
CA ARG A 185 -2.66 16.78 8.20
C ARG A 185 -1.88 15.49 7.98
N VAL A 186 -0.91 15.54 7.07
CA VAL A 186 0.01 14.44 6.81
C VAL A 186 1.44 14.92 6.93
N GLN A 187 2.30 14.10 7.51
CA GLN A 187 3.73 14.38 7.62
C GLN A 187 4.38 14.17 6.25
N ALA A 188 5.25 15.07 5.83
CA ALA A 188 6.00 14.96 4.59
C ALA A 188 7.52 14.97 4.82
N TRP A 189 7.97 15.59 5.92
CA TRP A 189 9.37 15.66 6.31
C TRP A 189 9.52 15.38 7.81
N ARG A 190 10.67 14.91 8.22
CA ARG A 190 11.13 14.82 9.60
C ARG A 190 12.50 15.47 9.66
N ASP A 191 12.64 16.54 10.43
CA ASP A 191 13.88 17.33 10.50
C ASP A 191 14.39 17.73 9.10
N ALA A 192 13.47 18.23 8.26
CA ALA A 192 13.69 18.58 6.85
C ALA A 192 14.06 17.39 5.93
N THR A 193 14.10 16.15 6.43
CA THR A 193 14.36 14.94 5.64
C THR A 193 13.05 14.30 5.19
N GLY A 194 12.89 14.05 3.89
CA GLY A 194 11.70 13.44 3.30
C GLY A 194 11.97 12.91 1.90
N PHE A 195 10.93 12.40 1.25
CA PHE A 195 11.04 11.74 -0.05
C PHE A 195 10.52 12.57 -1.22
N ILE A 196 9.84 13.66 -0.94
CA ILE A 196 9.21 14.51 -1.95
C ILE A 196 9.76 15.93 -1.87
N ASP A 197 9.94 16.55 -3.02
CA ASP A 197 10.14 17.98 -3.11
C ASP A 197 8.88 18.70 -2.59
N ALA A 198 9.01 19.97 -2.19
CA ALA A 198 7.90 20.72 -1.64
C ALA A 198 6.73 20.81 -2.64
N PRO A 199 5.62 20.11 -2.41
CA PRO A 199 4.45 20.21 -3.26
C PRO A 199 3.73 21.55 -3.04
N GLU A 200 3.12 22.05 -4.11
CA GLU A 200 2.33 23.28 -4.10
C GLU A 200 0.85 22.99 -3.87
N ALA A 201 0.09 24.01 -3.49
CA ALA A 201 -1.37 23.91 -3.42
C ALA A 201 -1.96 23.49 -4.77
N GLY A 202 -2.81 22.45 -4.75
CA GLY A 202 -3.38 21.83 -5.94
C GLY A 202 -2.69 20.53 -6.37
N ASP A 203 -1.44 20.29 -5.99
CA ASP A 203 -0.75 19.03 -6.24
C ASP A 203 -1.46 17.85 -5.58
N ILE A 204 -1.33 16.67 -6.17
CA ILE A 204 -1.83 15.43 -5.58
C ILE A 204 -0.65 14.66 -4.98
N VAL A 205 -0.80 14.26 -3.73
CA VAL A 205 0.17 13.40 -3.05
C VAL A 205 -0.43 12.05 -2.69
N SER A 206 0.39 10.99 -2.74
CA SER A 206 0.03 9.70 -2.15
C SER A 206 0.33 9.71 -0.65
N ILE A 207 -0.53 9.03 0.12
CA ILE A 207 -0.50 9.02 1.59
C ILE A 207 -0.52 7.59 2.08
N HIS A 208 0.39 7.25 3.00
CA HIS A 208 0.44 5.94 3.64
C HIS A 208 0.80 6.14 5.13
N TRP A 209 -0.08 5.72 6.07
CA TRP A 209 0.08 5.95 7.50
C TRP A 209 0.38 7.41 7.88
N SER A 210 -0.42 8.33 7.37
CA SER A 210 -0.26 9.78 7.57
C SER A 210 1.11 10.33 7.17
N TRP A 211 1.75 9.67 6.19
CA TRP A 211 3.00 10.12 5.55
C TRP A 211 2.76 10.37 4.06
N ALA A 212 3.18 11.54 3.58
CA ALA A 212 3.16 11.87 2.16
C ALA A 212 4.34 11.16 1.46
N CYS A 213 4.01 10.17 0.60
CA CYS A 213 5.00 9.28 0.01
C CYS A 213 5.59 9.82 -1.30
N ASP A 214 4.73 10.33 -2.19
CA ASP A 214 5.12 10.80 -3.52
C ASP A 214 4.14 11.84 -4.04
N ARG A 215 4.58 12.70 -4.96
CA ARG A 215 3.71 13.56 -5.76
C ARG A 215 3.27 12.79 -7.00
N LEU A 216 1.96 12.63 -7.17
CA LEU A 216 1.38 11.81 -8.23
C LEU A 216 1.13 12.63 -9.50
N ASP A 217 1.54 12.09 -10.63
CA ASP A 217 1.04 12.55 -11.92
C ASP A 217 -0.39 12.04 -12.20
N GLY A 218 -1.02 12.56 -13.26
CA GLY A 218 -2.40 12.19 -13.62
C GLY A 218 -2.57 10.70 -13.93
N ARG A 219 -1.56 10.04 -14.51
CA ARG A 219 -1.55 8.61 -14.81
C ARG A 219 -1.46 7.78 -13.52
N GLN A 220 -0.57 8.16 -12.62
CA GLN A 220 -0.38 7.49 -11.33
C GLN A 220 -1.64 7.61 -10.47
N LEU A 221 -2.25 8.79 -10.42
CA LEU A 221 -3.52 8.99 -9.71
C LEU A 221 -4.62 8.11 -10.29
N ALA A 222 -4.80 8.13 -11.62
CA ALA A 222 -5.82 7.31 -12.28
C ALA A 222 -5.63 5.80 -12.00
N ASN A 223 -4.39 5.32 -12.02
CA ASN A 223 -4.06 3.95 -11.65
C ASN A 223 -4.43 3.66 -10.19
N LEU A 224 -3.97 4.49 -9.25
CA LEU A 224 -4.22 4.29 -7.81
C LEU A 224 -5.73 4.25 -7.50
N VAL A 225 -6.51 5.16 -8.07
CA VAL A 225 -7.98 5.19 -7.93
C VAL A 225 -8.57 3.88 -8.48
N SER A 226 -8.31 3.58 -9.75
CA SER A 226 -8.89 2.43 -10.44
C SER A 226 -8.56 1.09 -9.75
N TRP A 227 -7.29 0.91 -9.34
CA TRP A 227 -6.88 -0.32 -8.67
C TRP A 227 -7.41 -0.42 -7.24
N THR A 228 -7.54 0.69 -6.52
CA THR A 228 -8.17 0.71 -5.21
C THR A 228 -9.65 0.33 -5.31
N ASP A 229 -10.39 0.94 -6.23
CA ASP A 229 -11.82 0.66 -6.44
C ASP A 229 -12.05 -0.79 -6.84
N ARG A 230 -11.20 -1.33 -7.73
CA ARG A 230 -11.25 -2.74 -8.11
C ARG A 230 -11.04 -3.67 -6.91
N GLN A 231 -10.06 -3.40 -6.05
CA GLN A 231 -9.82 -4.24 -4.87
C GLN A 231 -10.91 -4.05 -3.80
N LEU A 232 -11.49 -2.86 -3.66
CA LEU A 232 -12.67 -2.66 -2.81
C LEU A 232 -13.86 -3.48 -3.29
N ALA A 233 -14.11 -3.53 -4.60
CA ALA A 233 -15.17 -4.36 -5.17
C ALA A 233 -14.94 -5.85 -4.90
N VAL A 234 -13.69 -6.33 -4.99
CA VAL A 234 -13.32 -7.72 -4.65
C VAL A 234 -13.48 -7.99 -3.16
N ALA A 235 -13.02 -7.09 -2.29
CA ALA A 235 -13.14 -7.25 -0.84
C ALA A 235 -14.61 -7.29 -0.39
N ASN A 236 -15.45 -6.44 -0.95
CA ASN A 236 -16.88 -6.34 -0.64
C ASN A 236 -17.72 -7.59 -1.02
N GLN A 237 -17.14 -8.55 -1.72
CA GLN A 237 -17.81 -9.84 -1.98
C GLN A 237 -17.82 -10.76 -0.76
N THR A 238 -17.01 -10.46 0.25
CA THR A 238 -16.78 -11.33 1.43
C THR A 238 -16.80 -10.61 2.77
N ILE A 239 -17.32 -9.38 2.82
CA ILE A 239 -17.59 -8.61 4.04
C ILE A 239 -19.02 -8.83 4.49
#